data_ca5165237cb855204b5e0d4fe896cdc8
#
_entry.id   ca5165237cb855204b5e0d4fe896cdc8
#
_cell.length_a   1.000
_cell.length_b   1.000
_cell.length_c   1.000
_cell.angle_alpha   90.00
_cell.angle_beta   90.00
_cell.angle_gamma   90.00
#
_symmetry.space_group_name_H-M   'P 1'
#
loop_
_entity.id
_entity.type
_entity.pdbx_description
1 polymer ?
#
loop_
_entity_poly.entity_id
_entity_poly.type
_entity_poly.pdbx_seq_one_letter_code
_entity_poly.pdbx_strand_id
1 'polypeptide(L)'
;MEERTVYLRSLDQMTVVHEYGHAIDCALGEGVYYSGIEPTIRKAFADARNFVTPYAATGIDEFFAECFRAWCEANSEGSAWPRVSRERLRTLHPTVFELFAQRFGDAR
;
A
#
# COMPACT_ATOMS: atom_id res chain seq x y z
N MET A 1 25.19 7.87 5.46
CA MET A 1 24.86 7.12 4.28
C MET A 1 25.22 5.67 4.37
N GLU A 2 26.21 5.39 5.13
CA GLU A 2 26.58 4.02 5.36
C GLU A 2 25.44 3.20 5.88
N GLU A 3 24.77 3.72 6.89
CA GLU A 3 23.64 3.03 7.46
C GLU A 3 22.55 2.83 6.46
N ARG A 4 22.34 3.85 5.65
CA ARG A 4 21.30 3.78 4.67
C ARG A 4 21.60 2.69 3.64
N THR A 5 22.85 2.60 3.24
CA THR A 5 23.25 1.58 2.29
C THR A 5 23.04 0.19 2.85
N VAL A 6 23.45 0.00 4.10
CA VAL A 6 23.27 -1.29 4.74
C VAL A 6 21.80 -1.62 4.87
N TYR A 7 21.01 -0.64 5.27
CA TYR A 7 19.59 -0.82 5.42
C TYR A 7 18.94 -1.25 4.11
N LEU A 8 19.28 -0.58 3.02
CA LEU A 8 18.70 -0.91 1.73
C LEU A 8 19.04 -2.33 1.29
N ARG A 9 20.25 -2.78 1.62
CA ARG A 9 20.63 -4.12 1.25
C ARG A 9 19.84 -5.18 2.01
N SER A 10 19.36 -4.81 3.19
CA SER A 10 18.58 -5.77 3.98
C SER A 10 17.10 -5.67 3.70
N LEU A 11 16.65 -4.70 2.89
CA LEU A 11 15.25 -4.60 2.55
C LEU A 11 14.90 -5.59 1.47
N ASP A 12 13.76 -6.21 1.62
CA ASP A 12 13.26 -7.10 0.60
C ASP A 12 12.21 -6.37 -0.25
N GLN A 13 11.74 -7.04 -1.28
CA GLN A 13 10.80 -6.45 -2.21
C GLN A 13 9.57 -5.90 -1.50
N MET A 14 9.07 -6.65 -0.55
CA MET A 14 7.87 -6.28 0.18
C MET A 14 8.04 -4.92 0.85
N THR A 15 9.16 -4.75 1.55
CA THR A 15 9.41 -3.51 2.28
C THR A 15 9.67 -2.35 1.35
N VAL A 16 10.43 -2.59 0.28
CA VAL A 16 10.74 -1.54 -0.68
C VAL A 16 9.47 -1.01 -1.33
N VAL A 17 8.56 -1.91 -1.72
CA VAL A 17 7.32 -1.48 -2.36
C VAL A 17 6.42 -0.77 -1.37
N HIS A 18 6.39 -1.20 -0.11
CA HIS A 18 5.62 -0.52 0.92
C HIS A 18 6.10 0.94 1.05
N GLU A 19 7.42 1.12 1.13
CA GLU A 19 7.98 2.47 1.26
C GLU A 19 7.72 3.30 0.00
N TYR A 20 7.78 2.66 -1.15
CA TYR A 20 7.47 3.35 -2.38
C TYR A 20 6.01 3.80 -2.37
N GLY A 21 5.14 3.00 -1.76
CA GLY A 21 3.74 3.37 -1.61
C GLY A 21 3.58 4.68 -0.86
N HIS A 22 4.38 4.90 0.18
CA HIS A 22 4.34 6.17 0.90
C HIS A 22 4.78 7.32 -0.01
N ALA A 23 5.78 7.09 -0.85
CA ALA A 23 6.25 8.12 -1.76
C ALA A 23 5.18 8.47 -2.79
N ILE A 24 4.49 7.47 -3.30
CA ILE A 24 3.38 7.68 -4.24
C ILE A 24 2.26 8.46 -3.54
N ASP A 25 1.97 8.09 -2.31
CA ASP A 25 0.93 8.75 -1.53
C ASP A 25 1.22 10.25 -1.41
N CYS A 26 2.47 10.57 -1.11
CA CYS A 26 2.87 11.96 -0.99
C CYS A 26 2.84 12.67 -2.33
N ALA A 27 3.28 11.99 -3.38
CA ALA A 27 3.32 12.59 -4.71
C ALA A 27 1.92 12.89 -5.23
N LEU A 28 0.99 11.98 -5.04
CA LEU A 28 -0.38 12.19 -5.50
C LEU A 28 -1.05 13.32 -4.74
N GLY A 29 -0.66 13.52 -3.50
CA GLY A 29 -1.25 14.57 -2.66
C GLY A 29 -0.55 15.91 -2.79
N GLU A 30 0.50 15.98 -3.62
CA GLU A 30 1.20 17.23 -3.88
C GLU A 30 1.69 17.90 -2.60
N GLY A 31 2.37 17.12 -1.78
CA GLY A 31 2.97 17.64 -0.58
C GLY A 31 2.28 17.24 0.70
N VAL A 32 1.06 16.70 0.60
CA VAL A 32 0.42 16.09 1.74
C VAL A 32 0.05 14.68 1.32
N TYR A 33 -0.22 13.83 2.28
CA TYR A 33 -0.59 12.47 1.92
C TYR A 33 -1.96 12.45 1.25
N TYR A 34 -1.97 11.88 0.06
CA TYR A 34 -3.20 11.69 -0.72
C TYR A 34 -4.21 10.87 0.09
N SER A 35 -3.74 9.87 0.83
CA SER A 35 -4.61 9.04 1.65
C SER A 35 -5.35 9.86 2.70
N GLY A 36 -4.80 10.98 3.11
CA GLY A 36 -5.44 11.81 4.11
C GLY A 36 -6.51 12.72 3.54
N ILE A 37 -6.57 12.89 2.23
CA ILE A 37 -7.52 13.82 1.61
C ILE A 37 -8.43 13.16 0.59
N GLU A 38 -8.08 11.98 0.09
CA GLU A 38 -8.89 11.32 -0.94
C GLU A 38 -10.10 10.65 -0.29
N PRO A 39 -11.32 11.05 -0.68
CA PRO A 39 -12.52 10.51 -0.01
C PRO A 39 -12.66 9.02 -0.09
N THR A 40 -12.30 8.41 -1.22
CA THR A 40 -12.42 6.96 -1.38
C THR A 40 -11.53 6.23 -0.39
N ILE A 41 -10.30 6.70 -0.24
CA ILE A 41 -9.36 6.07 0.69
C ILE A 41 -9.84 6.27 2.13
N ARG A 42 -10.27 7.48 2.46
CA ARG A 42 -10.70 7.79 3.81
C ARG A 42 -11.91 6.95 4.21
N LYS A 43 -12.86 6.83 3.29
CA LYS A 43 -14.05 6.06 3.60
C LYS A 43 -13.73 4.57 3.72
N ALA A 44 -12.89 4.06 2.82
CA ALA A 44 -12.52 2.66 2.87
C ALA A 44 -11.84 2.32 4.18
N PHE A 45 -10.94 3.19 4.64
CA PHE A 45 -10.24 2.96 5.88
C PHE A 45 -11.21 3.02 7.07
N ALA A 46 -12.08 4.01 7.08
CA ALA A 46 -13.00 4.21 8.20
C ALA A 46 -14.00 3.07 8.32
N ASP A 47 -14.42 2.51 7.18
CA ASP A 47 -15.47 1.50 7.17
C ASP A 47 -14.92 0.08 7.22
N ALA A 48 -13.63 -0.11 7.11
CA ALA A 48 -13.05 -1.43 6.97
C ALA A 48 -13.23 -2.25 8.25
N ARG A 49 -13.64 -3.48 8.09
CA ARG A 49 -13.69 -4.43 9.19
C ARG A 49 -12.51 -5.37 9.13
N ASN A 50 -11.98 -5.57 7.94
CA ASN A 50 -10.80 -6.39 7.71
C ASN A 50 -9.86 -5.62 6.82
N PHE A 51 -8.58 -5.89 6.95
CA PHE A 51 -7.56 -5.19 6.19
C PHE A 51 -6.70 -6.19 5.45
N VAL A 52 -6.04 -5.73 4.40
CA VAL A 52 -5.17 -6.62 3.62
C VAL A 52 -4.05 -7.19 4.49
N THR A 53 -3.59 -6.42 5.47
CA THR A 53 -2.65 -6.89 6.49
C THR A 53 -2.97 -6.18 7.79
N PRO A 54 -2.54 -6.74 8.93
CA PRO A 54 -2.73 -6.05 10.21
C PRO A 54 -2.06 -4.69 10.26
N TYR A 55 -0.95 -4.54 9.53
CA TYR A 55 -0.22 -3.28 9.52
C TYR A 55 -1.05 -2.17 8.87
N ALA A 56 -1.88 -2.53 7.90
CA ALA A 56 -2.74 -1.57 7.23
C ALA A 56 -3.72 -0.90 8.18
N ALA A 57 -4.00 -1.53 9.30
CA ALA A 57 -4.96 -0.99 10.26
C ALA A 57 -4.37 0.08 11.16
N THR A 58 -3.06 0.29 11.12
CA THR A 58 -2.39 1.15 12.09
C THR A 58 -2.45 2.62 11.77
N GLY A 59 -2.86 2.96 10.55
CA GLY A 59 -3.01 4.36 10.16
C GLY A 59 -3.40 4.41 8.71
N ILE A 60 -3.98 5.54 8.30
CA ILE A 60 -4.48 5.64 6.93
C ILE A 60 -3.34 5.67 5.91
N ASP A 61 -2.19 6.22 6.27
CA ASP A 61 -1.04 6.21 5.38
C ASP A 61 -0.47 4.81 5.25
N GLU A 62 -0.48 4.04 6.33
CA GLU A 62 -0.05 2.65 6.26
C GLU A 62 -1.06 1.82 5.48
N PHE A 63 -2.34 2.15 5.63
CA PHE A 63 -3.38 1.51 4.85
C PHE A 63 -3.12 1.69 3.35
N PHE A 64 -2.83 2.91 2.94
CA PHE A 64 -2.54 3.19 1.54
C PHE A 64 -1.32 2.40 1.07
N ALA A 65 -0.25 2.42 1.85
CA ALA A 65 0.98 1.75 1.46
C ALA A 65 0.79 0.24 1.34
N GLU A 66 0.02 -0.35 2.24
CA GLU A 66 -0.22 -1.79 2.16
C GLU A 66 -1.17 -2.14 1.03
N CYS A 67 -2.15 -1.27 0.75
CA CYS A 67 -3.01 -1.48 -0.42
C CYS A 67 -2.19 -1.35 -1.71
N PHE A 68 -1.24 -0.43 -1.76
CA PHE A 68 -0.36 -0.29 -2.90
C PHE A 68 0.53 -1.53 -3.06
N ARG A 69 1.01 -2.05 -1.94
CA ARG A 69 1.79 -3.27 -1.95
C ARG A 69 0.97 -4.43 -2.50
N ALA A 70 -0.32 -4.49 -2.12
CA ALA A 70 -1.22 -5.52 -2.65
C ALA A 70 -1.46 -5.34 -4.14
N TRP A 71 -1.60 -4.09 -4.58
CA TRP A 71 -1.77 -3.79 -6.01
C TRP A 71 -0.58 -4.31 -6.80
N CYS A 72 0.62 -4.15 -6.24
CA CYS A 72 1.85 -4.61 -6.89
C CYS A 72 2.12 -6.08 -6.63
N GLU A 73 1.37 -6.69 -5.73
CA GLU A 73 1.56 -8.09 -5.31
C GLU A 73 2.98 -8.34 -4.84
N ALA A 74 3.50 -7.41 -4.04
CA ALA A 74 4.86 -7.48 -3.56
C ALA A 74 4.93 -8.26 -2.26
N ASN A 75 5.44 -9.46 -2.37
CA ASN A 75 5.58 -10.36 -1.23
C ASN A 75 7.01 -10.86 -1.19
N SER A 76 7.46 -11.21 0.00
CA SER A 76 8.82 -11.71 0.17
C SER A 76 8.76 -13.18 0.54
N GLU A 77 9.53 -13.96 -0.16
CA GLU A 77 9.56 -15.38 0.04
C GLU A 77 10.10 -15.69 1.42
N GLY A 78 9.47 -16.62 2.11
CA GLY A 78 9.93 -17.01 3.42
C GLY A 78 9.59 -16.03 4.53
N SER A 79 8.89 -14.95 4.20
CA SER A 79 8.52 -13.97 5.21
C SER A 79 7.33 -14.46 6.01
N ALA A 80 7.33 -14.15 7.31
CA ALA A 80 6.17 -14.42 8.14
C ALA A 80 5.08 -13.36 7.95
N TRP A 81 5.39 -12.31 7.21
CA TRP A 81 4.45 -11.23 6.94
C TRP A 81 3.33 -11.74 6.06
N PRO A 82 2.10 -11.31 6.28
CA PRO A 82 0.98 -11.79 5.45
C PRO A 82 1.19 -11.47 3.99
N ARG A 83 0.82 -12.40 3.15
CA ARG A 83 0.91 -12.19 1.71
C ARG A 83 -0.28 -11.37 1.25
N VAL A 84 -0.07 -10.59 0.21
CA VAL A 84 -1.10 -9.71 -0.35
C VAL A 84 -1.23 -10.00 -1.84
N SER A 85 -2.39 -9.65 -2.39
CA SER A 85 -2.65 -9.82 -3.81
C SER A 85 -3.68 -8.80 -4.26
N ARG A 86 -3.78 -8.60 -5.56
CA ARG A 86 -4.83 -7.72 -6.10
C ARG A 86 -6.21 -8.28 -5.80
N GLU A 87 -6.34 -9.60 -5.83
CA GLU A 87 -7.62 -10.21 -5.53
C GLU A 87 -8.03 -9.94 -4.11
N ARG A 88 -7.11 -10.04 -3.16
CA ARG A 88 -7.40 -9.74 -1.78
C ARG A 88 -7.80 -8.28 -1.61
N LEU A 89 -7.08 -7.39 -2.30
CA LEU A 89 -7.40 -5.97 -2.26
C LEU A 89 -8.83 -5.74 -2.79
N ARG A 90 -9.16 -6.36 -3.92
CA ARG A 90 -10.47 -6.17 -4.51
C ARG A 90 -11.56 -6.72 -3.61
N THR A 91 -11.30 -7.86 -2.98
CA THR A 91 -12.28 -8.49 -2.11
C THR A 91 -12.56 -7.65 -0.87
N LEU A 92 -11.51 -7.14 -0.25
CA LEU A 92 -11.66 -6.41 1.00
C LEU A 92 -11.98 -4.94 0.80
N HIS A 93 -11.41 -4.35 -0.25
CA HIS A 93 -11.54 -2.91 -0.48
C HIS A 93 -11.78 -2.63 -1.95
N PRO A 94 -12.97 -2.99 -2.45
CA PRO A 94 -13.24 -2.87 -3.89
C PRO A 94 -13.14 -1.45 -4.42
N THR A 95 -13.51 -0.45 -3.62
CA THR A 95 -13.43 0.93 -4.08
C THR A 95 -12.00 1.40 -4.21
N VAL A 96 -11.13 0.92 -3.32
CA VAL A 96 -9.71 1.23 -3.42
C VAL A 96 -9.11 0.56 -4.65
N PHE A 97 -9.52 -0.69 -4.90
CA PHE A 97 -9.06 -1.41 -6.08
C PHE A 97 -9.40 -0.63 -7.35
N GLU A 98 -10.64 -0.14 -7.44
CA GLU A 98 -11.07 0.62 -8.61
C GLU A 98 -10.29 1.92 -8.74
N LEU A 99 -10.08 2.59 -7.62
CA LEU A 99 -9.32 3.84 -7.65
C LEU A 99 -7.89 3.59 -8.16
N PHE A 100 -7.27 2.51 -7.69
CA PHE A 100 -5.91 2.19 -8.10
C PHE A 100 -5.88 1.81 -9.58
N ALA A 101 -6.91 1.10 -10.05
CA ALA A 101 -6.97 0.76 -11.46
C ALA A 101 -7.03 2.02 -12.32
N GLN A 102 -7.79 3.02 -11.88
CA GLN A 102 -7.90 4.27 -12.60
C GLN A 102 -6.61 5.06 -12.55
N ARG A 103 -5.97 5.09 -11.39
CA ARG A 103 -4.79 5.92 -11.19
C ARG A 103 -3.54 5.31 -11.77
N PHE A 104 -3.35 4.02 -11.58
CA PHE A 104 -2.10 3.38 -11.98
C PHE A 104 -2.24 2.63 -13.27
N GLY A 105 -3.46 2.51 -13.74
CA GLY A 105 -3.73 1.82 -14.97
C GLY A 105 -3.61 0.33 -14.78
N ASP A 106 -4.25 -0.37 -15.64
CA ASP A 106 -4.12 -1.79 -15.67
C ASP A 106 -3.75 -2.11 -17.10
N ALA A 107 -2.59 -1.71 -17.43
CA ALA A 107 -2.16 -1.74 -18.79
C ALA A 107 -1.87 -3.12 -19.30
N ARG A 108 -2.11 -4.06 -18.49
CA ARG A 108 -1.86 -5.40 -18.93
C ARG A 108 -2.85 -5.96 -19.77
#